data_88f5650cf144dd80395252d8c0c9001e
#
_entry.id   88f5650cf144dd80395252d8c0c9001e
#
_cell.length_a   1.000
_cell.length_b   1.000
_cell.length_c   1.000
_cell.angle_alpha   90.00
_cell.angle_beta   90.00
_cell.angle_gamma   90.00
#
_symmetry.space_group_name_H-M   'P 1'
#
loop_
_entity.id
_entity.type
_entity.pdbx_description
1 polymer ?
#
loop_
_entity_poly.entity_id
_entity_poly.type
_entity_poly.pdbx_seq_one_letter_code
_entity_poly.pdbx_strand_id
1 'polypeptide(L)'
;ASDYASFEKGKQVYLSCGDSSSTDIKDGSVDAIITDPPFFDNVHYSQLADFFHVWQRHILGEEGARATHTTRSPNEVQNADVDAFTDRLGSVWAECHRVLADDGVLAFTYHHSRSEGWSSVLHALMEAGFGITAAFPMKAEMSVAMPKQQAKEPIDLDIILVCRKRSTLAKHSWNGDLWGTIRPKAANQVARLRESGRKLSRNDVRIIVMAQLIRQLSRSHTLDAALSLLEASDGEIEAAISALHIANDKKEMGAES
;
A
#
# COMPACT_ATOMS: atom_id res chain seq x y z
N ALA A 1 26.29 -11.44 -0.48
CA ALA A 1 26.21 -12.89 -0.63
C ALA A 1 25.62 -13.22 -2.01
N SER A 2 26.05 -14.31 -2.62
CA SER A 2 25.54 -14.77 -3.93
C SER A 2 24.29 -15.66 -3.81
N ASP A 3 24.05 -16.17 -2.61
CA ASP A 3 22.91 -17.03 -2.26
C ASP A 3 22.58 -16.84 -0.77
N TYR A 4 21.37 -17.24 -0.39
CA TYR A 4 20.88 -17.08 0.96
C TYR A 4 21.66 -17.92 1.98
N ALA A 5 22.10 -19.12 1.62
CA ALA A 5 22.88 -19.98 2.51
C ALA A 5 24.24 -19.39 2.85
N SER A 6 24.86 -18.63 1.93
CA SER A 6 26.07 -17.86 2.20
C SER A 6 25.83 -16.64 3.09
N PHE A 7 24.64 -16.01 2.98
CA PHE A 7 24.23 -14.93 3.86
C PHE A 7 24.05 -15.42 5.30
N GLU A 8 23.34 -16.52 5.53
CA GLU A 8 23.15 -17.13 6.86
C GLU A 8 24.48 -17.44 7.57
N LYS A 9 25.56 -17.68 6.81
CA LYS A 9 26.92 -17.94 7.34
C LYS A 9 27.70 -16.67 7.71
N GLY A 10 27.03 -15.53 7.86
CA GLY A 10 27.65 -14.32 8.40
C GLY A 10 27.96 -13.22 7.40
N LYS A 11 27.36 -13.23 6.22
CA LYS A 11 27.39 -12.08 5.30
C LYS A 11 26.38 -11.03 5.73
N GLN A 12 26.74 -9.75 5.60
CA GLN A 12 25.91 -8.63 6.05
C GLN A 12 24.82 -8.23 5.03
N VAL A 13 24.99 -8.57 3.76
CA VAL A 13 24.07 -8.19 2.67
C VAL A 13 23.88 -9.35 1.74
N TYR A 14 22.62 -9.62 1.39
CA TYR A 14 22.21 -10.52 0.34
C TYR A 14 21.41 -9.74 -0.71
N LEU A 15 21.82 -9.85 -1.97
CA LEU A 15 21.13 -9.24 -3.10
C LEU A 15 20.71 -10.36 -4.04
N SER A 16 19.44 -10.41 -4.36
CA SER A 16 18.86 -11.34 -5.35
C SER A 16 18.01 -10.58 -6.36
N CYS A 17 17.85 -11.18 -7.53
CA CYS A 17 16.94 -10.72 -8.56
C CYS A 17 16.10 -11.92 -9.00
N GLY A 18 14.81 -11.88 -8.76
CA GLY A 18 13.91 -12.99 -9.03
C GLY A 18 12.45 -12.62 -8.81
N ASP A 19 11.61 -13.63 -8.75
CA ASP A 19 10.18 -13.51 -8.50
C ASP A 19 9.92 -13.26 -7.01
N SER A 20 9.27 -12.14 -6.68
CA SER A 20 8.93 -11.79 -5.30
C SER A 20 7.84 -12.69 -4.70
N SER A 21 7.15 -13.49 -5.50
CA SER A 21 6.18 -14.49 -5.03
C SER A 21 6.82 -15.83 -4.67
N SER A 22 8.14 -15.99 -4.91
CA SER A 22 8.86 -17.23 -4.63
C SER A 22 10.35 -16.95 -4.42
N THR A 23 10.73 -16.65 -3.19
CA THR A 23 12.12 -16.36 -2.82
C THR A 23 12.83 -17.59 -2.26
N ASP A 24 14.17 -17.58 -2.24
CA ASP A 24 14.99 -18.60 -1.59
C ASP A 24 15.18 -18.37 -0.08
N ILE A 25 14.49 -17.37 0.49
CA ILE A 25 14.55 -17.00 1.90
C ILE A 25 13.84 -18.06 2.75
N LYS A 26 14.43 -18.43 3.88
CA LYS A 26 13.92 -19.43 4.80
C LYS A 26 12.64 -18.96 5.50
N ASP A 27 11.73 -19.89 5.79
CA ASP A 27 10.50 -19.64 6.54
C ASP A 27 10.79 -18.99 7.88
N GLY A 28 10.03 -17.94 8.22
CA GLY A 28 10.07 -17.30 9.53
C GLY A 28 11.41 -16.69 9.93
N SER A 29 12.28 -16.36 8.96
CA SER A 29 13.64 -15.88 9.20
C SER A 29 13.83 -14.37 9.06
N VAL A 30 12.79 -13.65 8.68
CA VAL A 30 12.83 -12.19 8.43
C VAL A 30 12.07 -11.46 9.52
N ASP A 31 12.70 -10.50 10.19
CA ASP A 31 12.07 -9.70 11.25
C ASP A 31 11.23 -8.56 10.70
N ALA A 32 11.63 -7.99 9.55
CA ALA A 32 10.91 -6.88 8.94
C ALA A 32 10.98 -6.94 7.42
N ILE A 33 9.84 -6.68 6.78
CA ILE A 33 9.70 -6.49 5.33
C ILE A 33 9.24 -5.06 5.10
N ILE A 34 10.00 -4.31 4.30
CA ILE A 34 9.65 -2.93 3.92
C ILE A 34 9.66 -2.86 2.39
N THR A 35 8.54 -2.43 1.81
CA THR A 35 8.37 -2.42 0.36
C THR A 35 7.47 -1.26 -0.10
N ASP A 36 7.54 -0.98 -1.39
CA ASP A 36 6.70 -0.04 -2.12
C ASP A 36 6.11 -0.80 -3.32
N PRO A 37 4.94 -1.45 -3.16
CA PRO A 37 4.34 -2.27 -4.21
C PRO A 37 3.75 -1.38 -5.31
N PRO A 38 3.46 -1.92 -6.51
CA PRO A 38 2.70 -1.20 -7.51
C PRO A 38 1.33 -0.74 -6.99
N PHE A 39 0.95 0.50 -7.31
CA PHE A 39 -0.33 1.07 -6.89
C PHE A 39 -1.41 0.80 -7.93
N PHE A 40 -1.82 -0.46 -8.04
CA PHE A 40 -2.79 -0.94 -9.02
C PHE A 40 -2.36 -0.58 -10.46
N ASP A 41 -3.14 0.16 -11.23
CA ASP A 41 -2.86 0.54 -12.62
C ASP A 41 -2.24 1.94 -12.79
N ASN A 42 -1.69 2.52 -11.73
CA ASN A 42 -1.18 3.90 -11.74
C ASN A 42 0.06 4.09 -12.63
N VAL A 43 0.99 3.14 -12.63
CA VAL A 43 2.27 3.23 -13.35
C VAL A 43 2.58 1.93 -14.07
N HIS A 44 2.82 2.00 -15.37
CA HIS A 44 3.24 0.86 -16.19
C HIS A 44 4.77 0.73 -16.16
N TYR A 45 5.29 0.13 -15.08
CA TYR A 45 6.73 0.08 -14.76
C TYR A 45 7.56 -0.56 -15.86
N SER A 46 7.13 -1.70 -16.42
CA SER A 46 7.87 -2.39 -17.47
C SER A 46 7.94 -1.59 -18.77
N GLN A 47 6.89 -0.83 -19.11
CA GLN A 47 6.92 0.05 -20.28
C GLN A 47 7.94 1.17 -20.14
N LEU A 48 8.07 1.73 -18.93
CA LEU A 48 9.08 2.73 -18.62
C LEU A 48 10.49 2.10 -18.58
N ALA A 49 10.60 0.91 -18.00
CA ALA A 49 11.86 0.18 -17.89
C ALA A 49 12.40 -0.24 -19.27
N ASP A 50 11.54 -0.56 -20.23
CA ASP A 50 11.94 -0.91 -21.60
C ASP A 50 12.81 0.17 -22.26
N PHE A 51 12.53 1.45 -21.98
CA PHE A 51 13.39 2.53 -22.47
C PHE A 51 14.84 2.40 -21.98
N PHE A 52 15.02 2.13 -20.70
CA PHE A 52 16.37 1.96 -20.12
C PHE A 52 16.98 0.62 -20.51
N HIS A 53 16.17 -0.43 -20.64
CA HIS A 53 16.61 -1.77 -21.00
C HIS A 53 17.28 -1.81 -22.39
N VAL A 54 16.76 -1.08 -23.37
CA VAL A 54 17.37 -0.97 -24.70
C VAL A 54 18.81 -0.45 -24.60
N TRP A 55 19.05 0.59 -23.80
CA TRP A 55 20.40 1.14 -23.59
C TRP A 55 21.31 0.18 -22.82
N GLN A 56 20.78 -0.48 -21.79
CA GLN A 56 21.55 -1.48 -21.03
C GLN A 56 22.01 -2.64 -21.93
N ARG A 57 21.14 -3.16 -22.78
CA ARG A 57 21.51 -4.20 -23.75
C ARG A 57 22.61 -3.73 -24.71
N HIS A 58 22.48 -2.52 -25.22
CA HIS A 58 23.45 -1.96 -26.14
C HIS A 58 24.84 -1.77 -25.51
N ILE A 59 24.89 -1.33 -24.26
CA ILE A 59 26.15 -1.02 -23.55
C ILE A 59 26.78 -2.27 -22.92
N LEU A 60 25.99 -3.15 -22.34
CA LEU A 60 26.45 -4.27 -21.51
C LEU A 60 26.42 -5.63 -22.22
N GLY A 61 25.96 -5.65 -23.47
CA GLY A 61 25.80 -6.89 -24.26
C GLY A 61 24.54 -7.69 -23.89
N GLU A 62 24.26 -8.70 -24.70
CA GLU A 62 23.05 -9.52 -24.62
C GLU A 62 23.29 -10.81 -23.84
N GLU A 63 23.58 -10.71 -22.55
CA GLU A 63 23.78 -11.88 -21.68
C GLU A 63 22.74 -11.96 -20.57
N GLY A 64 22.32 -13.17 -20.23
CA GLY A 64 21.37 -13.42 -19.12
C GLY A 64 20.03 -12.71 -19.30
N ALA A 65 19.54 -12.05 -18.28
CA ALA A 65 18.27 -11.32 -18.30
C ALA A 65 18.24 -10.19 -19.36
N ARG A 66 19.38 -9.72 -19.82
CA ARG A 66 19.52 -8.70 -20.88
C ARG A 66 19.30 -9.27 -22.30
N ALA A 67 19.28 -10.59 -22.45
CA ALA A 67 18.96 -11.24 -23.71
C ALA A 67 17.49 -11.09 -24.13
N THR A 68 16.60 -10.72 -23.21
CA THR A 68 15.20 -10.47 -23.53
C THR A 68 15.03 -9.17 -24.31
N HIS A 69 14.05 -9.12 -25.22
CA HIS A 69 13.76 -7.92 -25.99
C HIS A 69 12.97 -6.88 -25.22
N THR A 70 12.32 -7.27 -24.13
CA THR A 70 11.45 -6.43 -23.30
C THR A 70 11.57 -6.82 -21.84
N THR A 71 11.33 -5.88 -20.95
CA THR A 71 11.18 -6.12 -19.51
C THR A 71 9.76 -6.51 -19.12
N ARG A 72 8.80 -6.46 -20.06
CA ARG A 72 7.41 -6.82 -19.81
C ARG A 72 7.28 -8.31 -19.55
N SER A 73 6.54 -8.64 -18.52
CA SER A 73 6.26 -10.02 -18.13
C SER A 73 4.76 -10.20 -17.86
N PRO A 74 4.17 -11.34 -18.25
CA PRO A 74 2.80 -11.67 -17.83
C PRO A 74 2.68 -11.83 -16.32
N ASN A 75 3.80 -11.96 -15.60
CA ASN A 75 3.84 -12.15 -14.14
C ASN A 75 4.02 -10.82 -13.37
N GLU A 76 3.99 -9.67 -14.04
CA GLU A 76 4.03 -8.39 -13.35
C GLU A 76 2.83 -8.23 -12.41
N VAL A 77 3.10 -7.75 -11.19
CA VAL A 77 2.03 -7.45 -10.22
C VAL A 77 1.15 -6.32 -10.74
N GLN A 78 1.76 -5.27 -11.32
CA GLN A 78 1.00 -4.16 -11.91
C GLN A 78 0.09 -4.66 -13.03
N ASN A 79 -1.21 -4.41 -12.91
CA ASN A 79 -2.21 -4.81 -13.89
C ASN A 79 -3.43 -3.90 -13.82
N ALA A 80 -4.06 -3.63 -14.97
CA ALA A 80 -5.32 -2.90 -15.05
C ALA A 80 -6.53 -3.81 -14.72
N ASP A 81 -6.38 -5.12 -14.85
CA ASP A 81 -7.37 -6.10 -14.42
C ASP A 81 -7.30 -6.28 -12.90
N VAL A 82 -8.43 -6.08 -12.23
CA VAL A 82 -8.55 -6.08 -10.76
C VAL A 82 -8.19 -7.44 -10.17
N ASP A 83 -8.70 -8.52 -10.77
CA ASP A 83 -8.52 -9.88 -10.27
C ASP A 83 -7.05 -10.30 -10.45
N ALA A 84 -6.47 -10.06 -11.64
CA ALA A 84 -5.08 -10.36 -11.90
C ALA A 84 -4.11 -9.57 -11.00
N PHE A 85 -4.41 -8.31 -10.70
CA PHE A 85 -3.62 -7.52 -9.73
C PHE A 85 -3.73 -8.10 -8.32
N THR A 86 -4.96 -8.41 -7.87
CA THR A 86 -5.24 -8.95 -6.54
C THR A 86 -4.54 -10.28 -6.32
N ASP A 87 -4.65 -11.21 -7.28
CA ASP A 87 -4.04 -12.54 -7.21
C ASP A 87 -2.51 -12.48 -7.15
N ARG A 88 -1.90 -11.65 -7.99
CA ARG A 88 -0.43 -11.52 -8.03
C ARG A 88 0.11 -10.84 -6.80
N LEU A 89 -0.52 -9.77 -6.35
CA LEU A 89 -0.15 -9.10 -5.11
C LEU A 89 -0.35 -10.04 -3.91
N GLY A 90 -1.43 -10.83 -3.91
CA GLY A 90 -1.72 -11.86 -2.91
C GLY A 90 -0.62 -12.92 -2.85
N SER A 91 -0.13 -13.38 -4.01
CA SER A 91 0.98 -14.33 -4.09
C SER A 91 2.28 -13.77 -3.47
N VAL A 92 2.59 -12.49 -3.74
CA VAL A 92 3.73 -11.80 -3.11
C VAL A 92 3.54 -11.67 -1.60
N TRP A 93 2.33 -11.31 -1.15
CA TRP A 93 2.05 -11.22 0.28
C TRP A 93 2.07 -12.59 0.97
N ALA A 94 1.66 -13.66 0.30
CA ALA A 94 1.77 -15.03 0.83
C ALA A 94 3.24 -15.43 1.04
N GLU A 95 4.12 -15.08 0.10
CA GLU A 95 5.56 -15.28 0.26
C GLU A 95 6.13 -14.42 1.39
N CYS A 96 5.74 -13.15 1.48
CA CYS A 96 6.09 -12.30 2.62
C CYS A 96 5.63 -12.92 3.95
N HIS A 97 4.44 -13.50 4.00
CA HIS A 97 3.93 -14.18 5.20
C HIS A 97 4.76 -15.42 5.56
N ARG A 98 5.18 -16.21 4.56
CA ARG A 98 6.01 -17.40 4.77
C ARG A 98 7.35 -17.05 5.40
N VAL A 99 8.05 -16.06 4.83
CA VAL A 99 9.41 -15.71 5.26
C VAL A 99 9.46 -14.87 6.54
N LEU A 100 8.39 -14.12 6.84
CA LEU A 100 8.32 -13.24 8.01
C LEU A 100 8.24 -14.05 9.31
N ALA A 101 9.00 -13.67 10.33
CA ALA A 101 8.87 -14.20 11.69
C ALA A 101 7.47 -13.91 12.26
N ASP A 102 7.02 -14.68 13.27
CA ASP A 102 5.67 -14.55 13.81
C ASP A 102 5.43 -13.18 14.47
N ASP A 103 6.45 -12.62 15.11
CA ASP A 103 6.45 -11.27 15.67
C ASP A 103 6.99 -10.22 14.72
N GLY A 104 7.30 -10.59 13.46
CA GLY A 104 7.80 -9.73 12.43
C GLY A 104 6.80 -8.69 11.93
N VAL A 105 7.26 -7.70 11.20
CA VAL A 105 6.46 -6.61 10.66
C VAL A 105 6.57 -6.51 9.14
N LEU A 106 5.43 -6.38 8.47
CA LEU A 106 5.36 -5.96 7.08
C LEU A 106 4.92 -4.49 7.04
N ALA A 107 5.70 -3.61 6.42
CA ALA A 107 5.34 -2.22 6.20
C ALA A 107 5.49 -1.86 4.72
N PHE A 108 4.48 -1.19 4.16
CA PHE A 108 4.53 -0.75 2.77
C PHE A 108 3.78 0.56 2.58
N THR A 109 4.15 1.29 1.53
CA THR A 109 3.47 2.50 1.11
C THR A 109 2.33 2.17 0.16
N TYR A 110 1.24 2.92 0.23
CA TYR A 110 0.12 2.78 -0.69
C TYR A 110 -0.74 4.04 -0.73
N HIS A 111 -1.20 4.38 -1.92
CA HIS A 111 -2.34 5.27 -2.11
C HIS A 111 -3.10 4.91 -3.40
N HIS A 112 -4.38 5.16 -3.42
CA HIS A 112 -5.20 5.08 -4.62
C HIS A 112 -6.42 6.00 -4.52
N SER A 113 -6.83 6.60 -5.64
CA SER A 113 -7.99 7.51 -5.66
C SER A 113 -9.33 6.77 -5.70
N ARG A 114 -9.35 5.53 -6.22
CA ARG A 114 -10.55 4.71 -6.40
C ARG A 114 -10.67 3.63 -5.34
N SER A 115 -11.90 3.26 -4.98
CA SER A 115 -12.18 2.23 -3.98
C SER A 115 -11.70 0.83 -4.40
N GLU A 116 -11.70 0.52 -5.72
CA GLU A 116 -11.24 -0.78 -6.23
C GLU A 116 -9.78 -1.08 -5.87
N GLY A 117 -8.88 -0.09 -5.96
CA GLY A 117 -7.48 -0.29 -5.56
C GLY A 117 -7.34 -0.63 -4.07
N TRP A 118 -8.15 -0.03 -3.20
CA TRP A 118 -8.17 -0.34 -1.77
C TRP A 118 -8.78 -1.70 -1.47
N SER A 119 -9.82 -2.09 -2.21
CA SER A 119 -10.44 -3.41 -2.11
C SER A 119 -9.45 -4.52 -2.48
N SER A 120 -8.73 -4.37 -3.58
CA SER A 120 -7.71 -5.31 -4.03
C SER A 120 -6.59 -5.51 -3.00
N VAL A 121 -6.08 -4.41 -2.42
CA VAL A 121 -5.05 -4.49 -1.37
C VAL A 121 -5.58 -5.14 -0.10
N LEU A 122 -6.79 -4.79 0.33
CA LEU A 122 -7.42 -5.43 1.50
C LEU A 122 -7.60 -6.93 1.29
N HIS A 123 -8.11 -7.33 0.11
CA HIS A 123 -8.30 -8.73 -0.28
C HIS A 123 -6.97 -9.49 -0.22
N ALA A 124 -5.99 -9.05 -0.99
CA ALA A 124 -4.68 -9.68 -1.09
C ALA A 124 -3.99 -9.84 0.28
N LEU A 125 -4.05 -8.81 1.14
CA LEU A 125 -3.49 -8.85 2.49
C LEU A 125 -4.20 -9.85 3.40
N MET A 126 -5.53 -9.83 3.41
CA MET A 126 -6.30 -10.69 4.30
C MET A 126 -6.21 -12.16 3.89
N GLU A 127 -6.20 -12.45 2.59
CA GLU A 127 -6.02 -13.79 2.05
C GLU A 127 -4.64 -14.35 2.38
N ALA A 128 -3.60 -13.52 2.27
CA ALA A 128 -2.24 -13.86 2.70
C ALA A 128 -2.07 -13.98 4.24
N GLY A 129 -3.12 -13.74 5.03
CA GLY A 129 -3.09 -13.91 6.48
C GLY A 129 -2.57 -12.69 7.26
N PHE A 130 -2.51 -11.51 6.67
CA PHE A 130 -2.14 -10.27 7.35
C PHE A 130 -3.33 -9.47 7.87
N GLY A 131 -3.10 -8.70 8.94
CA GLY A 131 -3.99 -7.65 9.43
C GLY A 131 -3.23 -6.34 9.63
N ILE A 132 -3.86 -5.22 9.25
CA ILE A 132 -3.25 -3.89 9.33
C ILE A 132 -3.35 -3.38 10.76
N THR A 133 -2.22 -3.16 11.42
CA THR A 133 -2.15 -2.69 12.82
C THR A 133 -2.07 -1.17 12.93
N ALA A 134 -1.42 -0.51 11.96
CA ALA A 134 -1.33 0.94 11.91
C ALA A 134 -1.37 1.46 10.47
N ALA A 135 -1.77 2.72 10.31
CA ALA A 135 -1.77 3.44 9.04
C ALA A 135 -1.32 4.89 9.32
N PHE A 136 -0.24 5.31 8.67
CA PHE A 136 0.38 6.62 8.88
C PHE A 136 0.44 7.39 7.56
N PRO A 137 -0.26 8.54 7.46
CA PRO A 137 -0.10 9.41 6.30
C PRO A 137 1.28 10.07 6.32
N MET A 138 1.95 10.07 5.18
CA MET A 138 3.23 10.73 4.94
C MET A 138 3.19 11.53 3.66
N LYS A 139 4.16 12.42 3.46
CA LYS A 139 4.28 13.15 2.20
C LYS A 139 4.73 12.20 1.10
N ALA A 140 4.00 12.17 -0.02
CA ALA A 140 4.42 11.44 -1.21
C ALA A 140 5.66 12.08 -1.85
N GLU A 141 6.49 11.26 -2.53
CA GLU A 141 7.80 11.69 -3.04
C GLU A 141 7.72 12.79 -4.10
N MET A 142 6.76 12.74 -5.01
CA MET A 142 6.76 13.60 -6.19
C MET A 142 5.72 14.71 -6.13
N SER A 143 6.07 15.83 -5.51
CA SER A 143 5.27 17.06 -5.56
C SER A 143 5.43 17.89 -6.86
N VAL A 144 6.41 17.56 -7.70
CA VAL A 144 6.80 18.38 -8.88
C VAL A 144 6.51 17.74 -10.25
N ALA A 145 5.91 16.57 -10.30
CA ALA A 145 5.57 15.93 -11.56
C ALA A 145 4.48 16.74 -12.32
N MET A 146 4.73 17.07 -13.59
CA MET A 146 3.82 17.84 -14.43
C MET A 146 2.38 17.30 -14.47
N PRO A 147 2.14 15.96 -14.59
CA PRO A 147 0.79 15.40 -14.53
C PRO A 147 0.09 15.67 -13.20
N LYS A 148 0.84 15.66 -12.09
CA LYS A 148 0.31 15.92 -10.75
C LYS A 148 -0.08 17.39 -10.56
N GLN A 149 0.72 18.32 -11.11
CA GLN A 149 0.43 19.75 -11.06
C GLN A 149 -0.81 20.14 -11.89
N GLN A 150 -1.12 19.35 -12.92
CA GLN A 150 -2.29 19.54 -13.78
C GLN A 150 -3.54 18.83 -13.27
N ALA A 151 -3.42 17.96 -12.28
CA ALA A 151 -4.55 17.28 -11.67
C ALA A 151 -5.43 18.27 -10.89
N LYS A 152 -6.74 18.20 -11.11
CA LYS A 152 -7.71 19.08 -10.45
C LYS A 152 -7.74 18.87 -8.94
N GLU A 153 -7.48 17.66 -8.47
CA GLU A 153 -7.37 17.27 -7.07
C GLU A 153 -6.20 16.27 -6.91
N PRO A 154 -4.96 16.73 -6.77
CA PRO A 154 -3.81 15.84 -6.63
C PRO A 154 -3.83 15.07 -5.31
N ILE A 155 -3.19 13.91 -5.28
CA ILE A 155 -2.85 13.19 -4.05
C ILE A 155 -1.42 13.59 -3.69
N ASP A 156 -1.24 14.24 -2.54
CA ASP A 156 0.07 14.67 -2.04
C ASP A 156 0.57 13.83 -0.86
N LEU A 157 -0.22 12.84 -0.46
CA LEU A 157 0.10 11.92 0.62
C LEU A 157 0.19 10.50 0.11
N ASP A 158 1.10 9.72 0.73
CA ASP A 158 1.09 8.27 0.78
C ASP A 158 0.66 7.80 2.16
N ILE A 159 0.24 6.56 2.26
CA ILE A 159 -0.04 5.92 3.54
C ILE A 159 0.98 4.79 3.76
N ILE A 160 1.72 4.85 4.86
CA ILE A 160 2.46 3.69 5.34
C ILE A 160 1.46 2.77 6.06
N LEU A 161 1.25 1.59 5.52
CA LEU A 161 0.45 0.53 6.14
C LEU A 161 1.39 -0.42 6.87
N VAL A 162 1.14 -0.64 8.16
CA VAL A 162 1.92 -1.55 9.00
C VAL A 162 1.06 -2.77 9.31
N CYS A 163 1.55 -3.94 8.94
CA CYS A 163 0.83 -5.21 9.03
C CYS A 163 1.56 -6.21 9.92
N ARG A 164 0.80 -7.10 10.52
CA ARG A 164 1.27 -8.27 11.28
C ARG A 164 0.49 -9.50 10.84
N LYS A 165 1.05 -10.68 11.05
CA LYS A 165 0.32 -11.94 10.87
C LYS A 165 -0.94 -11.93 11.72
N ARG A 166 -2.09 -12.25 11.15
CA ARG A 166 -3.38 -12.24 11.85
C ARG A 166 -3.43 -13.24 13.00
N SER A 167 -2.74 -14.37 12.87
CA SER A 167 -2.63 -15.40 13.89
C SER A 167 -2.05 -14.89 15.21
N THR A 168 -1.19 -13.86 15.14
CA THR A 168 -0.53 -13.27 16.33
C THR A 168 -1.28 -12.06 16.90
N LEU A 169 -2.30 -11.56 16.19
CA LEU A 169 -3.06 -10.42 16.66
C LEU A 169 -4.06 -10.83 17.75
N ALA A 170 -4.10 -10.07 18.82
CA ALA A 170 -5.18 -10.22 19.81
C ALA A 170 -6.54 -10.08 19.12
N LYS A 171 -7.48 -10.97 19.44
CA LYS A 171 -8.85 -10.87 18.95
C LYS A 171 -9.40 -9.50 19.33
N HIS A 172 -9.62 -8.68 18.33
CA HIS A 172 -10.17 -7.34 18.55
C HIS A 172 -11.69 -7.48 18.70
N SER A 173 -12.20 -7.20 19.90
CA SER A 173 -13.64 -7.16 20.12
C SER A 173 -14.20 -5.95 19.35
N TRP A 174 -14.94 -6.23 18.31
CA TRP A 174 -15.66 -5.19 17.58
C TRP A 174 -17.00 -4.91 18.29
N ASN A 175 -17.23 -3.64 18.62
CA ASN A 175 -18.44 -3.20 19.33
C ASN A 175 -19.63 -2.93 18.39
N GLY A 176 -19.54 -3.25 17.10
CA GLY A 176 -20.60 -3.03 16.11
C GLY A 176 -20.62 -1.64 15.46
N ASP A 177 -19.85 -0.67 15.97
CA ASP A 177 -19.79 0.69 15.43
C ASP A 177 -18.50 0.93 14.63
N LEU A 178 -18.57 0.62 13.33
CA LEU A 178 -17.44 0.76 12.40
C LEU A 178 -17.02 2.23 12.28
N TRP A 179 -17.98 3.09 11.99
CA TRP A 179 -17.70 4.50 11.70
C TRP A 179 -17.42 5.34 12.94
N GLY A 180 -17.98 5.00 14.09
CA GLY A 180 -17.61 5.58 15.37
C GLY A 180 -16.16 5.28 15.76
N THR A 181 -15.59 4.18 15.23
CA THR A 181 -14.18 3.84 15.43
C THR A 181 -13.26 4.54 14.43
N ILE A 182 -13.67 4.66 13.17
CA ILE A 182 -12.85 5.20 12.06
C ILE A 182 -12.78 6.73 12.09
N ARG A 183 -13.93 7.39 12.18
CA ARG A 183 -14.03 8.87 12.09
C ARG A 183 -13.11 9.62 13.05
N PRO A 184 -13.04 9.28 14.35
CA PRO A 184 -12.14 9.97 15.28
C PRO A 184 -10.66 9.80 14.92
N LYS A 185 -10.27 8.61 14.42
CA LYS A 185 -8.88 8.34 14.03
C LYS A 185 -8.49 9.12 12.78
N ALA A 186 -9.35 9.12 11.76
CA ALA A 186 -9.13 9.91 10.56
C ALA A 186 -9.10 11.40 10.87
N ALA A 187 -10.04 11.90 11.70
CA ALA A 187 -10.08 13.29 12.13
C ALA A 187 -8.80 13.72 12.86
N ASN A 188 -8.29 12.88 13.75
CA ASN A 188 -7.05 13.15 14.47
C ASN A 188 -5.85 13.26 13.50
N GLN A 189 -5.74 12.37 12.52
CA GLN A 189 -4.67 12.42 11.53
C GLN A 189 -4.76 13.67 10.64
N VAL A 190 -5.95 13.99 10.17
CA VAL A 190 -6.21 15.22 9.39
C VAL A 190 -5.86 16.46 10.20
N ALA A 191 -6.29 16.54 11.46
CA ALA A 191 -5.98 17.67 12.34
C ALA A 191 -4.47 17.85 12.54
N ARG A 192 -3.75 16.79 12.87
CA ARG A 192 -2.29 16.82 13.05
C ARG A 192 -1.52 17.28 11.81
N LEU A 193 -1.94 16.83 10.63
CA LEU A 193 -1.33 17.26 9.37
C LEU A 193 -1.57 18.76 9.12
N ARG A 194 -2.77 19.25 9.38
CA ARG A 194 -3.10 20.67 9.26
C ARG A 194 -2.35 21.53 10.28
N GLU A 195 -2.26 21.08 11.51
CA GLU A 195 -1.47 21.75 12.58
C GLU A 195 0.02 21.85 12.21
N SER A 196 0.53 20.90 11.42
CA SER A 196 1.89 20.96 10.86
C SER A 196 2.01 21.87 9.62
N GLY A 197 0.97 22.63 9.28
CA GLY A 197 0.95 23.57 8.15
C GLY A 197 0.64 22.95 6.79
N ARG A 198 0.16 21.68 6.73
CA ARG A 198 -0.18 21.04 5.45
C ARG A 198 -1.57 21.42 4.97
N LYS A 199 -1.66 21.83 3.72
CA LYS A 199 -2.93 21.90 2.99
C LYS A 199 -3.26 20.50 2.47
N LEU A 200 -4.47 20.02 2.73
CA LEU A 200 -4.93 18.70 2.33
C LEU A 200 -6.00 18.83 1.24
N SER A 201 -5.79 18.16 0.12
CA SER A 201 -6.81 18.02 -0.90
C SER A 201 -7.95 17.09 -0.42
N ARG A 202 -9.07 17.09 -1.13
CA ARG A 202 -10.15 16.13 -0.86
C ARG A 202 -9.67 14.68 -1.00
N ASN A 203 -8.79 14.41 -1.97
CA ASN A 203 -8.20 13.09 -2.16
C ASN A 203 -7.24 12.71 -1.03
N ASP A 204 -6.47 13.65 -0.46
CA ASP A 204 -5.64 13.37 0.72
C ASP A 204 -6.50 12.95 1.92
N VAL A 205 -7.63 13.60 2.12
CA VAL A 205 -8.58 13.19 3.17
C VAL A 205 -9.18 11.82 2.86
N ARG A 206 -9.50 11.53 1.58
CA ARG A 206 -10.01 10.23 1.15
C ARG A 206 -9.06 9.10 1.50
N ILE A 207 -7.79 9.20 1.15
CA ILE A 207 -6.83 8.12 1.42
C ILE A 207 -6.60 7.89 2.91
N ILE A 208 -6.69 8.93 3.74
CA ILE A 208 -6.65 8.79 5.21
C ILE A 208 -7.87 8.01 5.72
N VAL A 209 -9.06 8.35 5.25
CA VAL A 209 -10.31 7.65 5.62
C VAL A 209 -10.25 6.19 5.17
N MET A 210 -9.88 5.93 3.92
CA MET A 210 -9.76 4.58 3.36
C MET A 210 -8.76 3.73 4.12
N ALA A 211 -7.59 4.28 4.46
CA ALA A 211 -6.57 3.56 5.22
C ALA A 211 -7.07 3.15 6.63
N GLN A 212 -7.82 4.02 7.32
CA GLN A 212 -8.40 3.67 8.61
C GLN A 212 -9.55 2.65 8.48
N LEU A 213 -10.31 2.71 7.38
CA LEU A 213 -11.37 1.74 7.09
C LEU A 213 -10.78 0.35 6.87
N ILE A 214 -9.86 0.17 5.91
CA ILE A 214 -9.26 -1.16 5.66
C ILE A 214 -8.46 -1.67 6.86
N ARG A 215 -7.83 -0.79 7.64
CA ARG A 215 -7.19 -1.15 8.90
C ARG A 215 -8.19 -1.76 9.89
N GLN A 216 -9.36 -1.17 10.05
CA GLN A 216 -10.39 -1.71 10.95
C GLN A 216 -10.95 -3.03 10.42
N LEU A 217 -11.29 -3.09 9.13
CA LEU A 217 -11.87 -4.27 8.49
C LEU A 217 -10.93 -5.48 8.54
N SER A 218 -9.65 -5.31 8.21
CA SER A 218 -8.66 -6.40 8.18
C SER A 218 -8.45 -7.07 9.55
N ARG A 219 -8.77 -6.40 10.65
CA ARG A 219 -8.55 -6.91 12.01
C ARG A 219 -9.79 -7.53 12.65
N SER A 220 -10.97 -7.11 12.24
CA SER A 220 -12.21 -7.37 12.98
C SER A 220 -13.19 -8.29 12.24
N HIS A 221 -12.94 -8.58 10.95
CA HIS A 221 -13.89 -9.27 10.08
C HIS A 221 -13.24 -10.46 9.36
N THR A 222 -14.07 -11.36 8.85
CA THR A 222 -13.66 -12.32 7.81
C THR A 222 -13.44 -11.57 6.50
N LEU A 223 -12.76 -12.20 5.54
CA LEU A 223 -12.51 -11.60 4.23
C LEU A 223 -13.81 -11.16 3.56
N ASP A 224 -14.77 -12.08 3.41
CA ASP A 224 -16.06 -11.79 2.75
C ASP A 224 -16.82 -10.65 3.43
N ALA A 225 -16.89 -10.66 4.77
CA ALA A 225 -17.53 -9.58 5.52
C ALA A 225 -16.80 -8.25 5.37
N ALA A 226 -15.48 -8.26 5.31
CA ALA A 226 -14.67 -7.05 5.13
C ALA A 226 -14.89 -6.43 3.75
N LEU A 227 -14.90 -7.24 2.69
CA LEU A 227 -15.14 -6.77 1.32
C LEU A 227 -16.56 -6.25 1.16
N SER A 228 -17.58 -6.99 1.63
CA SER A 228 -18.97 -6.55 1.58
C SER A 228 -19.21 -5.23 2.34
N LEU A 229 -18.56 -5.06 3.50
CA LEU A 229 -18.67 -3.81 4.27
C LEU A 229 -17.93 -2.65 3.58
N LEU A 230 -16.82 -2.92 2.92
CA LEU A 230 -16.09 -1.90 2.16
C LEU A 230 -16.96 -1.39 1.01
N GLU A 231 -17.55 -2.29 0.22
CA GLU A 231 -18.47 -1.96 -0.88
C GLU A 231 -19.71 -1.17 -0.40
N ALA A 232 -20.29 -1.58 0.73
CA ALA A 232 -21.44 -0.90 1.31
C ALA A 232 -21.13 0.46 1.93
N SER A 233 -19.86 0.85 2.02
CA SER A 233 -19.41 2.03 2.76
C SER A 233 -19.29 3.32 1.95
N ASP A 234 -19.56 3.34 0.65
CA ASP A 234 -19.33 4.50 -0.22
C ASP A 234 -20.00 5.77 0.28
N GLY A 235 -21.24 5.72 0.70
CA GLY A 235 -21.97 6.86 1.25
C GLY A 235 -21.35 7.41 2.53
N GLU A 236 -20.92 6.54 3.41
CA GLU A 236 -20.26 6.90 4.68
C GLU A 236 -18.85 7.44 4.48
N ILE A 237 -18.11 6.91 3.49
CA ILE A 237 -16.81 7.42 3.07
C ILE A 237 -16.96 8.86 2.61
N GLU A 238 -17.88 9.14 1.69
CA GLU A 238 -18.11 10.50 1.17
C GLU A 238 -18.60 11.46 2.26
N ALA A 239 -19.44 11.01 3.18
CA ALA A 239 -19.87 11.79 4.32
C ALA A 239 -18.70 12.13 5.26
N ALA A 240 -17.83 11.16 5.55
CA ALA A 240 -16.65 11.37 6.38
C ALA A 240 -15.66 12.34 5.71
N ILE A 241 -15.38 12.19 4.41
CA ILE A 241 -14.52 13.07 3.64
C ILE A 241 -15.07 14.49 3.66
N SER A 242 -16.37 14.68 3.37
CA SER A 242 -17.01 15.97 3.34
C SER A 242 -16.95 16.67 4.70
N ALA A 243 -17.26 15.96 5.78
CA ALA A 243 -17.19 16.52 7.15
C ALA A 243 -15.76 16.95 7.52
N LEU A 244 -14.74 16.16 7.16
CA LEU A 244 -13.35 16.46 7.47
C LEU A 244 -12.75 17.55 6.55
N HIS A 245 -13.23 17.68 5.32
CA HIS A 245 -12.77 18.71 4.39
C HIS A 245 -13.35 20.08 4.71
N ILE A 246 -14.67 20.21 4.94
CA ILE A 246 -15.38 21.46 5.25
C ILE A 246 -14.95 22.07 6.60
N ALA A 247 -14.51 21.26 7.56
CA ALA A 247 -13.96 21.78 8.81
C ALA A 247 -12.73 22.69 8.63
N ASN A 248 -12.18 22.75 7.41
CA ASN A 248 -11.06 23.62 7.06
C ASN A 248 -11.52 25.04 6.70
N ASP A 249 -12.57 25.18 5.88
CA ASP A 249 -13.02 26.47 5.35
C ASP A 249 -13.50 27.41 6.48
N LYS A 250 -14.08 26.84 7.54
CA LYS A 250 -14.55 27.62 8.70
C LYS A 250 -13.42 28.15 9.61
N LYS A 251 -12.27 27.48 9.65
CA LYS A 251 -11.11 27.96 10.42
C LYS A 251 -10.33 29.06 9.70
N GLU A 252 -10.25 29.00 8.37
CA GLU A 252 -9.60 30.04 7.57
C GLU A 252 -10.44 31.33 7.56
N MET A 253 -11.78 31.25 7.49
CA MET A 253 -12.67 32.42 7.58
C MET A 253 -12.76 33.06 8.98
N GLY A 254 -12.45 32.31 10.04
CA GLY A 254 -12.44 32.83 11.43
C GLY A 254 -11.11 33.40 11.89
N ALA A 255 -10.03 33.26 11.11
CA ALA A 255 -8.71 33.79 11.42
C ALA A 255 -8.41 35.14 10.74
N GLU A 256 -9.31 35.60 9.85
CA GLU A 256 -9.23 36.91 9.16
C GLU A 256 -10.18 37.98 9.76
N SER A 257 -10.80 37.69 10.92
CA SER A 257 -11.69 38.64 11.63
C SER A 257 -11.10 39.17 12.92
#